data_3ba8a2bb51fd9461018208a75e0d8cfb
#
_entry.id   3ba8a2bb51fd9461018208a75e0d8cfb
#
_cell.length_a   1.000
_cell.length_b   1.000
_cell.length_c   1.000
_cell.angle_alpha   90.00
_cell.angle_beta   90.00
_cell.angle_gamma   90.00
#
_symmetry.space_group_name_H-M   'P 1'
#
loop_
_entity.id
_entity.type
_entity.pdbx_description
1 polymer ?
#
loop_
_entity_poly.entity_id
_entity_poly.type
_entity_poly.pdbx_seq_one_letter_code
_entity_poly.pdbx_strand_id
1 'polypeptide(L)'
;MIGKLRLTNSLTRRKELFEPINPPNVGMYVCGPTVYSDVHLGNVRTFISFDIINRYLKFLGYKVRYVRNITDVGHLLDTGEDKISEKARLDKLEPMEIVQKYTNDFHDVMKTFNALPPDIEPSAIGHLLEQIEMIETLLAKGFAYQANGSVYFDLNKYNESH
;
A
#
# COMPACT_ATOMS: atom_id res chain seq x y z
N MET A 1 34.38 -1.79 2.18
CA MET A 1 33.42 -1.56 3.29
C MET A 1 32.11 -1.06 2.69
N ILE A 2 31.05 -1.86 2.78
CA ILE A 2 29.70 -1.44 2.36
C ILE A 2 29.28 -0.32 3.32
N GLY A 3 28.98 0.87 2.77
CA GLY A 3 28.62 2.03 3.59
C GLY A 3 27.38 1.77 4.44
N LYS A 4 27.36 2.34 5.64
CA LYS A 4 26.18 2.24 6.53
C LYS A 4 25.02 3.05 5.93
N LEU A 5 23.95 2.37 5.51
CA LEU A 5 22.73 3.01 5.01
C LEU A 5 22.08 3.83 6.13
N ARG A 6 21.70 5.07 5.83
CA ARG A 6 20.92 5.91 6.72
C ARG A 6 19.65 6.36 6.02
N LEU A 7 18.53 6.24 6.70
CA LEU A 7 17.21 6.66 6.22
C LEU A 7 16.61 7.70 7.16
N THR A 8 15.80 8.59 6.62
CA THR A 8 15.02 9.52 7.45
C THR A 8 13.81 8.76 8.01
N ASN A 9 13.74 8.68 9.33
CA ASN A 9 12.60 8.13 10.03
C ASN A 9 11.57 9.24 10.27
N SER A 10 10.36 9.10 9.73
CA SER A 10 9.30 10.10 9.86
C SER A 10 8.79 10.24 11.29
N LEU A 11 8.85 9.18 12.10
CA LEU A 11 8.44 9.19 13.51
C LEU A 11 9.36 10.07 14.35
N THR A 12 10.68 9.90 14.22
CA THR A 12 11.68 10.65 14.98
C THR A 12 12.10 11.94 14.28
N ARG A 13 11.77 12.11 12.99
CA ARG A 13 12.19 13.21 12.10
C ARG A 13 13.72 13.34 11.98
N ARG A 14 14.44 12.24 12.17
CA ARG A 14 15.92 12.20 12.14
C ARG A 14 16.41 11.20 11.08
N LYS A 15 17.60 11.44 10.59
CA LYS A 15 18.31 10.52 9.72
C LYS A 15 19.05 9.49 10.59
N GLU A 16 18.56 8.25 10.58
CA GLU A 16 19.02 7.17 11.46
C GLU A 16 19.75 6.09 10.67
N LEU A 17 20.61 5.33 11.34
CA LEU A 17 21.20 4.13 10.77
C LEU A 17 20.09 3.11 10.51
N PHE A 18 20.07 2.54 9.29
CA PHE A 18 19.13 1.48 8.98
C PHE A 18 19.60 0.17 9.59
N GLU A 19 18.78 -0.40 10.45
CA GLU A 19 18.98 -1.72 11.06
C GLU A 19 17.72 -2.56 10.80
N PRO A 20 17.83 -3.69 10.05
CA PRO A 20 16.67 -4.55 9.81
C PRO A 20 16.27 -5.27 11.10
N ILE A 21 14.96 -5.44 11.30
CA ILE A 21 14.40 -6.14 12.47
C ILE A 21 14.89 -7.60 12.53
N ASN A 22 15.00 -8.27 11.38
CA ASN A 22 15.41 -9.67 11.26
C ASN A 22 16.52 -9.85 10.21
N PRO A 23 17.77 -9.44 10.49
CA PRO A 23 18.85 -9.55 9.52
C PRO A 23 19.09 -11.01 9.04
N PRO A 24 19.41 -11.27 7.78
CA PRO A 24 19.56 -10.30 6.69
C PRO A 24 18.26 -9.94 5.97
N ASN A 25 17.09 -10.31 6.52
CA ASN A 25 15.80 -10.12 5.85
C ASN A 25 15.26 -8.70 6.10
N VAL A 26 14.73 -8.10 5.04
CA VAL A 26 14.08 -6.78 5.07
C VAL A 26 12.70 -6.90 4.46
N GLY A 27 11.66 -6.58 5.24
CA GLY A 27 10.32 -6.34 4.70
C GLY A 27 10.19 -4.90 4.23
N MET A 28 9.78 -4.70 2.98
CA MET A 28 9.53 -3.39 2.40
C MET A 28 8.11 -3.34 1.86
N TYR A 29 7.28 -2.46 2.43
CA TYR A 29 5.93 -2.21 1.95
C TYR A 29 5.85 -0.83 1.31
N VAL A 30 5.27 -0.75 0.12
CA VAL A 30 5.02 0.49 -0.60
C VAL A 30 3.54 0.55 -0.96
N CYS A 31 2.88 1.66 -0.60
CA CYS A 31 1.51 1.90 -1.00
C CYS A 31 1.41 1.96 -2.52
N GLY A 32 0.56 1.12 -3.09
CA GLY A 32 0.37 0.99 -4.53
C GLY A 32 -0.64 1.97 -5.11
N PRO A 33 -0.96 1.84 -6.41
CA PRO A 33 -1.90 2.72 -7.07
C PRO A 33 -3.35 2.41 -6.70
N THR A 34 -4.21 3.43 -6.82
CA THR A 34 -5.65 3.22 -6.96
C THR A 34 -5.96 3.12 -8.46
N VAL A 35 -6.51 1.99 -8.89
CA VAL A 35 -6.61 1.61 -10.30
C VAL A 35 -7.93 2.04 -10.94
N TYR A 36 -8.12 3.35 -11.12
CA TYR A 36 -9.28 3.95 -11.77
C TYR A 36 -8.94 4.91 -12.92
N SER A 37 -7.66 5.25 -13.10
CA SER A 37 -7.18 6.19 -14.12
C SER A 37 -5.75 5.89 -14.54
N ASP A 38 -5.33 6.49 -15.64
CA ASP A 38 -3.96 6.36 -16.13
C ASP A 38 -2.92 6.84 -15.12
N VAL A 39 -1.76 6.19 -15.15
CA VAL A 39 -0.62 6.53 -14.31
C VAL A 39 0.03 7.81 -14.84
N HIS A 40 0.25 8.78 -13.97
CA HIS A 40 0.97 10.01 -14.31
C HIS A 40 2.37 10.05 -13.70
N LEU A 41 3.22 10.97 -14.15
CA LEU A 41 4.63 11.08 -13.70
C LEU A 41 4.79 11.19 -12.18
N GLY A 42 3.82 11.79 -11.48
CA GLY A 42 3.84 11.87 -10.02
C GLY A 42 3.79 10.49 -9.35
N ASN A 43 2.93 9.59 -9.87
CA ASN A 43 2.87 8.20 -9.40
C ASN A 43 4.19 7.47 -9.72
N VAL A 44 4.65 7.56 -10.96
CA VAL A 44 5.88 6.92 -11.44
C VAL A 44 7.08 7.32 -10.59
N ARG A 45 7.22 8.60 -10.26
CA ARG A 45 8.29 9.11 -9.39
C ARG A 45 8.34 8.37 -8.05
N THR A 46 7.20 8.14 -7.43
CA THR A 46 7.12 7.41 -6.17
C THR A 46 7.67 5.99 -6.32
N PHE A 47 7.19 5.25 -7.32
CA PHE A 47 7.59 3.86 -7.51
C PHE A 47 9.06 3.71 -7.91
N ILE A 48 9.60 4.60 -8.77
CA ILE A 48 11.02 4.62 -9.10
C ILE A 48 11.88 4.91 -7.86
N SER A 49 11.46 5.84 -7.00
CA SER A 49 12.19 6.15 -5.78
C SER A 49 12.31 4.94 -4.87
N PHE A 50 11.23 4.17 -4.71
CA PHE A 50 11.25 2.94 -3.91
C PHE A 50 11.95 1.78 -4.62
N ASP A 51 11.93 1.72 -5.96
CA ASP A 51 12.73 0.75 -6.71
C ASP A 51 14.23 0.96 -6.49
N ILE A 52 14.69 2.21 -6.47
CA ILE A 52 16.08 2.53 -6.15
C ILE A 52 16.44 2.03 -4.75
N ILE A 53 15.57 2.25 -3.76
CA ILE A 53 15.79 1.76 -2.39
C ILE A 53 15.83 0.22 -2.35
N ASN A 54 14.90 -0.46 -3.02
CA ASN A 54 14.87 -1.91 -3.13
C ASN A 54 16.16 -2.46 -3.74
N ARG A 55 16.59 -1.90 -4.89
CA ARG A 55 17.85 -2.30 -5.55
C ARG A 55 19.06 -2.06 -4.65
N TYR A 56 19.09 -0.92 -3.97
CA TYR A 56 20.21 -0.60 -3.08
C TYR A 56 20.28 -1.52 -1.87
N LEU A 57 19.15 -1.85 -1.25
CA LEU A 57 19.10 -2.84 -0.18
C LEU A 57 19.61 -4.22 -0.66
N LYS A 58 19.19 -4.68 -1.84
CA LYS A 58 19.69 -5.91 -2.46
C LYS A 58 21.19 -5.84 -2.74
N PHE A 59 21.68 -4.70 -3.23
CA PHE A 59 23.13 -4.47 -3.44
C PHE A 59 23.92 -4.53 -2.14
N LEU A 60 23.36 -4.08 -1.02
CA LEU A 60 23.97 -4.21 0.31
C LEU A 60 23.94 -5.64 0.87
N GLY A 61 23.38 -6.61 0.14
CA GLY A 61 23.30 -8.01 0.53
C GLY A 61 22.10 -8.40 1.38
N TYR A 62 21.11 -7.49 1.55
CA TYR A 62 19.87 -7.83 2.24
C TYR A 62 18.94 -8.67 1.37
N LYS A 63 18.19 -9.58 2.01
CA LYS A 63 17.10 -10.34 1.40
C LYS A 63 15.81 -9.54 1.51
N VAL A 64 15.50 -8.77 0.48
CA VAL A 64 14.32 -7.89 0.48
C VAL A 64 13.09 -8.67 0.03
N ARG A 65 12.02 -8.62 0.84
CA ARG A 65 10.66 -8.98 0.42
C ARG A 65 9.90 -7.68 0.17
N TYR A 66 9.70 -7.37 -1.09
CA TYR A 66 9.00 -6.16 -1.53
C TYR A 66 7.52 -6.45 -1.74
N VAL A 67 6.67 -5.75 -1.02
CA VAL A 67 5.20 -5.81 -1.12
C VAL A 67 4.67 -4.46 -1.58
N ARG A 68 3.76 -4.49 -2.55
CA ARG A 68 3.04 -3.31 -3.04
C ARG A 68 1.60 -3.72 -3.30
N ASN A 69 0.63 -3.01 -2.71
CA ASN A 69 -0.78 -3.34 -2.94
C ASN A 69 -1.32 -2.74 -4.24
N ILE A 70 -2.47 -3.26 -4.67
CA ILE A 70 -3.38 -2.63 -5.63
C ILE A 70 -4.62 -2.20 -4.85
N THR A 71 -4.98 -0.92 -4.91
CA THR A 71 -6.22 -0.41 -4.32
C THR A 71 -7.33 -0.50 -5.36
N ASP A 72 -8.09 -1.58 -5.28
CA ASP A 72 -9.17 -1.94 -6.20
C ASP A 72 -10.58 -1.64 -5.64
N VAL A 73 -10.67 -1.01 -4.47
CA VAL A 73 -11.92 -0.61 -3.79
C VAL A 73 -11.65 0.39 -2.66
N GLY A 74 -12.68 1.10 -2.24
CA GLY A 74 -12.67 1.89 -1.00
C GLY A 74 -12.06 3.28 -1.12
N HIS A 75 -11.86 3.80 -2.32
CA HIS A 75 -11.45 5.18 -2.53
C HIS A 75 -12.66 6.07 -2.75
N LEU A 76 -13.31 6.45 -1.64
CA LEU A 76 -14.56 7.21 -1.66
C LEU A 76 -14.36 8.66 -2.10
N LEU A 77 -15.31 9.15 -2.88
CA LEU A 77 -15.50 10.56 -3.22
C LEU A 77 -16.27 11.28 -2.11
N ASP A 78 -16.31 12.61 -2.16
CA ASP A 78 -17.12 13.43 -1.25
C ASP A 78 -18.63 13.10 -1.36
N THR A 79 -19.06 12.53 -2.49
CA THR A 79 -20.42 12.02 -2.73
C THR A 79 -20.72 10.71 -2.02
N GLY A 80 -19.70 10.03 -1.46
CA GLY A 80 -19.79 8.68 -0.90
C GLY A 80 -19.71 7.56 -1.94
N GLU A 81 -19.64 7.88 -3.23
CA GLU A 81 -19.41 6.90 -4.30
C GLU A 81 -17.92 6.50 -4.38
N ASP A 82 -17.63 5.23 -4.65
CA ASP A 82 -16.28 4.75 -4.90
C ASP A 82 -15.80 5.18 -6.30
N LYS A 83 -14.54 5.64 -6.42
CA LYS A 83 -13.97 6.14 -7.69
C LYS A 83 -13.97 5.14 -8.83
N ILE A 84 -13.79 3.85 -8.51
CA ILE A 84 -13.82 2.79 -9.51
C ILE A 84 -15.24 2.58 -10.01
N SER A 85 -16.21 2.60 -9.09
CA SER A 85 -17.63 2.49 -9.43
C SER A 85 -18.12 3.67 -10.27
N GLU A 86 -17.71 4.90 -9.92
CA GLU A 86 -17.99 6.09 -10.73
C GLU A 86 -17.42 5.97 -12.14
N LYS A 87 -16.13 5.58 -12.25
CA LYS A 87 -15.47 5.40 -13.54
C LYS A 87 -16.13 4.32 -14.38
N ALA A 88 -16.49 3.19 -13.78
CA ALA A 88 -17.20 2.11 -14.45
C ALA A 88 -18.56 2.58 -15.00
N ARG A 89 -19.32 3.32 -14.23
CA ARG A 89 -20.60 3.89 -14.64
C ARG A 89 -20.44 4.86 -15.81
N LEU A 90 -19.44 5.73 -15.78
CA LEU A 90 -19.15 6.70 -16.85
C LEU A 90 -18.72 6.02 -18.15
N ASP A 91 -17.90 4.99 -18.06
CA ASP A 91 -17.37 4.26 -19.22
C ASP A 91 -18.32 3.14 -19.69
N LYS A 92 -19.44 2.89 -18.97
CA LYS A 92 -20.40 1.80 -19.23
C LYS A 92 -19.73 0.42 -19.18
N LEU A 93 -18.85 0.21 -18.20
CA LEU A 93 -18.12 -1.02 -17.92
C LEU A 93 -18.47 -1.54 -16.51
N GLU A 94 -18.09 -2.78 -16.24
CA GLU A 94 -18.13 -3.31 -14.88
C GLU A 94 -16.93 -2.82 -14.06
N PRO A 95 -17.06 -2.62 -12.73
CA PRO A 95 -15.94 -2.17 -11.87
C PRO A 95 -14.67 -3.00 -12.04
N MET A 96 -14.80 -4.32 -12.18
CA MET A 96 -13.64 -5.21 -12.34
C MET A 96 -12.96 -5.06 -13.70
N GLU A 97 -13.65 -4.63 -14.75
CA GLU A 97 -13.04 -4.30 -16.05
C GLU A 97 -12.14 -3.06 -15.92
N ILE A 98 -12.60 -2.05 -15.18
CA ILE A 98 -11.81 -0.85 -14.86
C ILE A 98 -10.54 -1.26 -14.08
N VAL A 99 -10.71 -2.03 -13.00
CA VAL A 99 -9.59 -2.52 -12.18
C VAL A 99 -8.58 -3.28 -13.04
N GLN A 100 -9.02 -4.22 -13.86
CA GLN A 100 -8.14 -5.03 -14.70
C GLN A 100 -7.38 -4.17 -15.72
N LYS A 101 -8.09 -3.27 -16.41
CA LYS A 101 -7.50 -2.37 -17.39
C LYS A 101 -6.38 -1.54 -16.78
N TYR A 102 -6.70 -0.75 -15.75
CA TYR A 102 -5.71 0.17 -15.17
C TYR A 102 -4.61 -0.52 -14.34
N THR A 103 -4.85 -1.74 -13.87
CA THR A 103 -3.78 -2.57 -13.29
C THR A 103 -2.78 -2.99 -14.36
N ASN A 104 -3.24 -3.44 -15.51
CA ASN A 104 -2.37 -3.81 -16.63
C ASN A 104 -1.59 -2.60 -17.15
N ASP A 105 -2.27 -1.47 -17.35
CA ASP A 105 -1.65 -0.21 -17.79
C ASP A 105 -0.57 0.24 -16.79
N PHE A 106 -0.83 0.14 -15.50
CA PHE A 106 0.16 0.42 -14.45
C PHE A 106 1.38 -0.49 -14.54
N HIS A 107 1.19 -1.80 -14.71
CA HIS A 107 2.31 -2.74 -14.85
C HIS A 107 3.15 -2.44 -16.10
N ASP A 108 2.54 -2.11 -17.22
CA ASP A 108 3.24 -1.78 -18.45
C ASP A 108 4.04 -0.47 -18.32
N VAL A 109 3.50 0.52 -17.62
CA VAL A 109 4.23 1.75 -17.29
C VAL A 109 5.43 1.42 -16.39
N MET A 110 5.26 0.64 -15.33
CA MET A 110 6.37 0.25 -14.44
C MET A 110 7.46 -0.51 -15.21
N LYS A 111 7.08 -1.39 -16.11
CA LYS A 111 8.01 -2.12 -16.98
C LYS A 111 8.77 -1.18 -17.94
N THR A 112 8.08 -0.19 -18.51
CA THR A 112 8.69 0.84 -19.38
C THR A 112 9.78 1.63 -18.65
N PHE A 113 9.58 1.92 -17.38
CA PHE A 113 10.56 2.58 -16.50
C PHE A 113 11.57 1.62 -15.86
N ASN A 114 11.59 0.34 -16.26
CA ASN A 114 12.48 -0.69 -15.71
C ASN A 114 12.41 -0.82 -14.19
N ALA A 115 11.25 -0.53 -13.59
CA ALA A 115 11.03 -0.76 -12.15
C ALA A 115 10.84 -2.27 -11.91
N LEU A 116 11.47 -2.80 -10.85
CA LEU A 116 11.30 -4.20 -10.48
C LEU A 116 9.87 -4.45 -9.97
N PRO A 117 9.27 -5.59 -10.36
CA PRO A 117 7.98 -5.97 -9.79
C PRO A 117 8.12 -6.26 -8.29
N PRO A 118 7.04 -6.12 -7.52
CA PRO A 118 7.02 -6.57 -6.14
C PRO A 118 7.05 -8.11 -6.07
N ASP A 119 7.50 -8.66 -4.93
CA ASP A 119 7.43 -10.09 -4.67
C ASP A 119 6.00 -10.54 -4.35
N ILE A 120 5.19 -9.64 -3.76
CA ILE A 120 3.78 -9.85 -3.45
C ILE A 120 3.00 -8.57 -3.79
N GLU A 121 1.90 -8.72 -4.52
CA GLU A 121 1.04 -7.59 -4.91
C GLU A 121 -0.43 -7.90 -4.52
N PRO A 122 -0.81 -7.70 -3.24
CA PRO A 122 -2.15 -7.96 -2.77
C PRO A 122 -3.14 -6.89 -3.26
N SER A 123 -4.38 -7.30 -3.54
CA SER A 123 -5.48 -6.36 -3.74
C SER A 123 -6.33 -6.21 -2.46
N ALA A 124 -7.03 -5.08 -2.32
CA ALA A 124 -7.89 -4.85 -1.16
C ALA A 124 -9.07 -5.84 -1.12
N ILE A 125 -9.72 -6.08 -2.27
CA ILE A 125 -10.83 -7.05 -2.36
C ILE A 125 -10.34 -8.47 -2.07
N GLY A 126 -9.13 -8.84 -2.54
CA GLY A 126 -8.55 -10.15 -2.31
C GLY A 126 -8.27 -10.50 -0.85
N HIS A 127 -8.30 -9.49 0.04
CA HIS A 127 -8.02 -9.64 1.48
C HIS A 127 -9.19 -9.21 2.38
N LEU A 128 -10.43 -9.26 1.86
CA LEU A 128 -11.62 -8.87 2.64
C LEU A 128 -11.80 -9.73 3.90
N LEU A 129 -11.52 -11.02 3.82
CA LEU A 129 -11.68 -11.92 4.96
C LEU A 129 -10.73 -11.56 6.09
N GLU A 130 -9.46 -11.33 5.79
CA GLU A 130 -8.44 -10.94 6.76
C GLU A 130 -8.72 -9.56 7.36
N GLN A 131 -9.29 -8.65 6.57
CA GLN A 131 -9.73 -7.34 7.06
C GLN A 131 -10.89 -7.49 8.05
N ILE A 132 -11.88 -8.32 7.74
CA ILE A 132 -13.02 -8.60 8.64
C ILE A 132 -12.52 -9.22 9.94
N GLU A 133 -11.68 -10.24 9.90
CA GLU A 133 -11.10 -10.89 11.09
C GLU A 133 -10.33 -9.90 11.96
N MET A 134 -9.57 -9.00 11.35
CA MET A 134 -8.86 -7.94 12.07
C MET A 134 -9.84 -6.99 12.76
N ILE A 135 -10.89 -6.55 12.07
CA ILE A 135 -11.92 -5.65 12.61
C ILE A 135 -12.65 -6.32 13.77
N GLU A 136 -13.06 -7.60 13.64
CA GLU A 136 -13.69 -8.37 14.70
C GLU A 136 -12.79 -8.49 15.92
N THR A 137 -11.48 -8.73 15.70
CA THR A 137 -10.48 -8.77 16.77
C THR A 137 -10.37 -7.42 17.49
N LEU A 138 -10.38 -6.32 16.78
CA LEU A 138 -10.33 -4.97 17.37
C LEU A 138 -11.59 -4.65 18.16
N LEU A 139 -12.76 -5.04 17.66
CA LEU A 139 -14.04 -4.93 18.37
C LEU A 139 -14.02 -5.76 19.66
N ALA A 140 -13.59 -7.02 19.60
CA ALA A 140 -13.50 -7.91 20.77
C ALA A 140 -12.53 -7.38 21.83
N LYS A 141 -11.41 -6.77 21.42
CA LYS A 141 -10.46 -6.11 22.32
C LYS A 141 -10.94 -4.74 22.83
N GLY A 142 -12.03 -4.24 22.27
CA GLY A 142 -12.61 -2.94 22.60
C GLY A 142 -11.82 -1.74 22.07
N PHE A 143 -10.93 -1.93 21.09
CA PHE A 143 -10.22 -0.85 20.39
C PHE A 143 -10.97 -0.33 19.17
N ALA A 144 -12.14 -0.90 18.88
CA ALA A 144 -13.07 -0.41 17.86
C ALA A 144 -14.50 -0.44 18.39
N TYR A 145 -15.37 0.36 17.77
CA TYR A 145 -16.80 0.46 18.10
C TYR A 145 -17.64 0.66 16.85
N GLN A 146 -18.90 0.27 16.91
CA GLN A 146 -19.87 0.48 15.84
C GLN A 146 -20.69 1.74 16.08
N ALA A 147 -20.86 2.56 15.05
CA ALA A 147 -21.75 3.69 15.03
C ALA A 147 -22.27 3.94 13.62
N ASN A 148 -23.57 4.20 13.48
CA ASN A 148 -24.23 4.57 12.22
C ASN A 148 -23.93 3.60 11.04
N GLY A 149 -23.84 2.29 11.31
CA GLY A 149 -23.55 1.27 10.29
C GLY A 149 -22.08 1.16 9.88
N SER A 150 -21.18 1.88 10.55
CA SER A 150 -19.74 1.85 10.32
C SER A 150 -18.99 1.40 11.58
N VAL A 151 -17.75 0.93 11.39
CA VAL A 151 -16.83 0.59 12.49
C VAL A 151 -15.72 1.63 12.56
N TYR A 152 -15.48 2.14 13.76
CA TYR A 152 -14.46 3.15 14.04
C TYR A 152 -13.41 2.60 15.00
N PHE A 153 -12.15 2.95 14.77
CA PHE A 153 -11.07 2.67 15.70
C PHE A 153 -11.04 3.73 16.81
N ASP A 154 -10.98 3.29 18.08
CA ASP A 154 -10.94 4.18 19.24
C ASP A 154 -9.49 4.56 19.59
N LEU A 155 -9.04 5.69 19.04
CA LEU A 155 -7.71 6.21 19.28
C LEU A 155 -7.45 6.56 20.74
N ASN A 156 -8.46 7.06 21.48
CA ASN A 156 -8.29 7.45 22.88
C ASN A 156 -8.01 6.22 23.73
N LYS A 157 -8.84 5.20 23.60
CA LYS A 157 -8.70 3.95 24.32
C LYS A 157 -7.40 3.22 23.99
N TYR A 158 -6.96 3.27 22.73
CA TYR A 158 -5.68 2.71 22.32
C TYR A 158 -4.50 3.43 22.99
N ASN A 159 -4.50 4.76 23.01
CA ASN A 159 -3.44 5.58 23.61
C ASN A 159 -3.37 5.45 25.13
N GLU A 160 -4.48 5.12 25.81
CA GLU A 160 -4.49 4.86 27.26
C GLU A 160 -3.78 3.55 27.64
N SER A 161 -3.67 2.61 26.70
CA SER A 161 -3.14 1.26 26.92
C SER A 161 -1.75 1.00 26.30
N HIS A 162 -1.23 1.95 25.55
CA HIS A 162 0.06 1.88 24.83
C HIS A 162 0.85 3.17 24.94
#